data_8c0a1181fb302bb003fa6e603fdb995f
#
_entry.id   8c0a1181fb302bb003fa6e603fdb995f
#
_cell.length_a   1.000
_cell.length_b   1.000
_cell.length_c   1.000
_cell.angle_alpha   90.00
_cell.angle_beta   90.00
_cell.angle_gamma   90.00
#
_symmetry.space_group_name_H-M   'P 1'
#
loop_
_entity.id
_entity.type
_entity.pdbx_description
1 polymer ?
#
loop_
_entity_poly.entity_id
_entity_poly.type
_entity_poly.pdbx_seq_one_letter_code
_entity_poly.pdbx_strand_id
1 'polypeptide(L)'
;MSVSIKVAMRCRPYSIDDKLGVQMVQNGDEEGEVNLLNSDYTTNRFAFTYAWWSAYGFDRHIQSNHDEAEAMTLMNQEMVYTSVGKKIKADLYDGNAVVLFAYGLSGSGKTFTVFGPDAVDIPEAWFKHADPHPLWGIFPRLAYEMFKDKTDGWKITMKYFQNVVDTVRDLMSPVISEQHYKNGMKKDENGFMDIDWCSSKVLNDWDELRSVFMQANAKKAIAPTQFNHQSTRGHCIMTLEVERPHPDMAGMKQKGRVYVCDLAGTEPAGDIVFAKYEKKVFPNGDIEHKFIGAHEDDRKTKELQNQGMKINLSLTEMSQFFMKMAEAVKKKKLKPGASIPGCNSYFLCKFLKDTMLQARTYLFCAIRPEVKYHPYTFSTCNFAKNASVVKLQPKKAVAASSPAERKLMEELEQMKMMMDAMKAENEKLAAAGGGGEGDSKLQEMLAAKQAELMNVLASREGQEGEGGG
;
A
#
# COMPACT_ATOMS: atom_id res chain seq x y z
N MET A 1 8.97 18.77 -1.46
CA MET A 1 9.80 18.14 -2.53
C MET A 1 8.97 17.13 -3.30
N SER A 2 9.20 16.98 -4.62
CA SER A 2 8.53 15.91 -5.38
C SER A 2 9.25 14.58 -5.16
N VAL A 3 8.49 13.52 -5.01
CA VAL A 3 9.01 12.15 -4.89
C VAL A 3 8.42 11.27 -5.98
N SER A 4 9.03 10.13 -6.25
CA SER A 4 8.45 9.12 -7.16
C SER A 4 7.78 8.03 -6.36
N ILE A 5 6.89 7.27 -7.02
CA ILE A 5 6.36 6.03 -6.45
C ILE A 5 7.54 5.09 -6.19
N LYS A 6 7.63 4.57 -4.98
CA LYS A 6 8.60 3.53 -4.61
C LYS A 6 8.06 2.18 -5.05
N VAL A 7 8.78 1.51 -5.93
CA VAL A 7 8.37 0.22 -6.48
C VAL A 7 9.24 -0.89 -5.91
N ALA A 8 8.61 -1.89 -5.30
CA ALA A 8 9.24 -3.11 -4.84
C ALA A 8 8.73 -4.30 -5.67
N MET A 9 9.61 -4.90 -6.44
CA MET A 9 9.35 -6.16 -7.12
C MET A 9 9.67 -7.30 -6.16
N ARG A 10 8.73 -8.19 -5.90
CA ARG A 10 8.93 -9.34 -5.03
C ARG A 10 8.58 -10.62 -5.76
N CYS A 11 9.57 -11.49 -5.93
CA CYS A 11 9.40 -12.78 -6.56
C CYS A 11 9.11 -13.85 -5.50
N ARG A 12 8.09 -14.68 -5.73
CA ARG A 12 7.80 -15.80 -4.85
C ARG A 12 8.85 -16.90 -4.98
N PRO A 13 9.00 -17.79 -3.97
CA PRO A 13 9.80 -18.99 -4.09
C PRO A 13 9.35 -19.88 -5.26
N TYR A 14 10.26 -20.69 -5.77
CA TYR A 14 10.04 -21.64 -6.85
C TYR A 14 10.44 -23.06 -6.43
N SER A 15 10.03 -24.06 -7.19
CA SER A 15 10.47 -25.45 -7.03
C SER A 15 11.74 -25.70 -7.85
N ILE A 16 12.59 -26.65 -7.41
CA ILE A 16 13.80 -27.05 -8.13
C ILE A 16 13.51 -27.54 -9.58
N ASP A 17 12.32 -28.07 -9.80
CA ASP A 17 11.89 -28.57 -11.12
C ASP A 17 11.38 -27.46 -12.05
N ASP A 18 11.22 -26.23 -11.53
CA ASP A 18 10.71 -25.11 -12.32
C ASP A 18 11.81 -24.54 -13.23
N LYS A 19 11.45 -24.30 -14.48
CA LYS A 19 12.29 -23.50 -15.39
C LYS A 19 12.09 -22.02 -15.08
N LEU A 20 13.17 -21.36 -14.69
CA LEU A 20 13.14 -19.95 -14.30
C LEU A 20 13.37 -19.05 -15.50
N GLY A 21 12.61 -17.95 -15.56
CA GLY A 21 12.74 -16.87 -16.53
C GLY A 21 13.00 -15.50 -15.89
N VAL A 22 13.34 -15.46 -14.60
CA VAL A 22 13.50 -14.23 -13.83
C VAL A 22 14.81 -14.29 -13.06
N GLN A 23 15.56 -13.17 -13.09
CA GLN A 23 16.66 -12.92 -12.18
C GLN A 23 16.37 -11.61 -11.44
N MET A 24 16.59 -11.61 -10.13
CA MET A 24 16.46 -10.44 -9.28
C MET A 24 17.85 -9.96 -8.88
N VAL A 25 18.06 -8.64 -8.94
CA VAL A 25 19.35 -8.02 -8.57
C VAL A 25 19.04 -6.83 -7.67
N GLN A 26 19.80 -6.67 -6.58
CA GLN A 26 19.70 -5.53 -5.67
C GLN A 26 21.10 -4.96 -5.43
N ASN A 27 21.39 -3.77 -5.99
CA ASN A 27 22.68 -3.11 -5.93
C ASN A 27 22.66 -1.96 -4.92
N GLY A 28 22.48 -2.24 -3.64
CA GLY A 28 22.33 -1.21 -2.61
C GLY A 28 20.89 -1.02 -2.16
N ASP A 29 20.63 0.04 -1.36
CA ASP A 29 19.37 0.19 -0.63
C ASP A 29 18.14 0.44 -1.52
N GLU A 30 18.30 1.11 -2.66
CA GLU A 30 17.19 1.51 -3.54
C GLU A 30 17.50 1.33 -5.04
N GLU A 31 18.33 0.35 -5.39
CA GLU A 31 18.75 0.06 -6.76
C GLU A 31 18.47 -1.39 -7.12
N GLY A 32 17.18 -1.69 -7.30
CA GLY A 32 16.70 -3.01 -7.70
C GLY A 32 16.59 -3.16 -9.22
N GLU A 33 16.90 -4.35 -9.73
CA GLU A 33 16.73 -4.72 -11.13
C GLU A 33 16.04 -6.08 -11.26
N VAL A 34 15.13 -6.19 -12.22
CA VAL A 34 14.50 -7.45 -12.64
C VAL A 34 14.90 -7.74 -14.08
N ASN A 35 15.53 -8.86 -14.32
CA ASN A 35 15.90 -9.36 -15.61
C ASN A 35 14.96 -10.48 -16.03
N LEU A 36 14.26 -10.33 -17.15
CA LEU A 36 13.36 -11.34 -17.71
C LEU A 36 13.98 -11.97 -18.96
N LEU A 37 14.15 -13.29 -18.92
CA LEU A 37 14.63 -14.07 -20.05
C LEU A 37 13.46 -14.34 -21.01
N ASN A 38 13.60 -13.89 -22.24
CA ASN A 38 12.65 -14.13 -23.32
C ASN A 38 12.90 -15.51 -23.99
N SER A 39 11.93 -15.97 -24.78
CA SER A 39 12.01 -17.24 -25.51
C SER A 39 13.10 -17.26 -26.58
N ASP A 40 13.54 -16.11 -27.06
CA ASP A 40 14.66 -15.90 -28.01
C ASP A 40 16.01 -15.72 -27.30
N TYR A 41 16.09 -16.01 -26.00
CA TYR A 41 17.28 -15.83 -25.16
C TYR A 41 17.75 -14.40 -24.98
N THR A 42 16.99 -13.41 -25.43
CA THR A 42 17.23 -12.01 -25.06
C THR A 42 16.74 -11.71 -23.66
N THR A 43 17.25 -10.66 -23.04
CA THR A 43 16.90 -10.27 -21.68
C THR A 43 16.27 -8.89 -21.65
N ASN A 44 15.05 -8.79 -21.12
CA ASN A 44 14.44 -7.51 -20.78
C ASN A 44 14.85 -7.09 -19.38
N ARG A 45 15.44 -5.89 -19.25
CA ARG A 45 15.88 -5.32 -17.98
C ARG A 45 14.95 -4.22 -17.51
N PHE A 46 14.57 -4.28 -16.22
CA PHE A 46 13.71 -3.31 -15.58
C PHE A 46 14.33 -2.84 -14.27
N ALA A 47 14.53 -1.52 -14.14
CA ALA A 47 15.04 -0.91 -12.92
C ALA A 47 13.90 -0.44 -12.02
N PHE A 48 14.01 -0.73 -10.72
CA PHE A 48 13.04 -0.39 -9.69
C PHE A 48 13.74 0.10 -8.42
N THR A 49 12.95 0.46 -7.38
CA THR A 49 13.54 0.79 -6.09
C THR A 49 14.08 -0.47 -5.40
N TYR A 50 13.30 -1.56 -5.46
CA TYR A 50 13.66 -2.83 -4.84
C TYR A 50 13.33 -4.01 -5.75
N ALA A 51 14.19 -5.05 -5.70
CA ALA A 51 13.97 -6.30 -6.40
C ALA A 51 14.42 -7.48 -5.52
N TRP A 52 13.46 -8.25 -4.98
CA TRP A 52 13.70 -9.25 -3.96
C TRP A 52 13.11 -10.62 -4.29
N TRP A 53 13.83 -11.67 -3.90
CA TRP A 53 13.27 -13.00 -3.73
C TRP A 53 12.60 -13.11 -2.36
N SER A 54 11.46 -13.77 -2.27
CA SER A 54 10.85 -14.13 -1.01
C SER A 54 11.59 -15.32 -0.40
N ALA A 55 12.15 -15.16 0.79
CA ALA A 55 12.89 -16.21 1.49
C ALA A 55 11.98 -17.30 2.09
N TYR A 56 10.69 -16.99 2.31
CA TYR A 56 9.74 -17.96 2.88
C TYR A 56 9.48 -19.10 1.91
N GLY A 57 9.60 -20.35 2.38
CA GLY A 57 9.40 -21.56 1.59
C GLY A 57 10.67 -22.09 0.90
N PHE A 58 11.75 -21.32 0.87
CA PHE A 58 13.02 -21.80 0.30
C PHE A 58 13.56 -23.02 1.04
N ASP A 59 13.52 -23.02 2.37
CA ASP A 59 14.05 -24.11 3.20
C ASP A 59 13.31 -25.45 3.03
N ARG A 60 12.10 -25.41 2.46
CA ARG A 60 11.24 -26.60 2.33
C ARG A 60 11.31 -27.27 0.95
N HIS A 61 11.54 -26.47 -0.10
CA HIS A 61 11.34 -26.89 -1.47
C HIS A 61 12.52 -26.61 -2.39
N ILE A 62 13.54 -25.88 -1.92
CA ILE A 62 14.60 -25.40 -2.80
C ILE A 62 15.95 -25.70 -2.18
N GLN A 63 16.68 -26.58 -2.84
CA GLN A 63 18.12 -26.56 -2.73
C GLN A 63 18.61 -25.32 -3.50
N SER A 64 18.87 -24.25 -2.79
CA SER A 64 19.30 -23.01 -3.41
C SER A 64 20.75 -23.15 -3.88
N ASN A 65 20.93 -23.39 -5.16
CA ASN A 65 22.20 -23.10 -5.84
C ASN A 65 22.21 -21.62 -6.26
N HIS A 66 21.75 -20.72 -5.36
CA HIS A 66 21.88 -19.30 -5.59
C HIS A 66 23.34 -18.90 -5.49
N ASP A 67 23.81 -18.15 -6.46
CA ASP A 67 25.09 -17.48 -6.34
C ASP A 67 25.03 -16.40 -5.23
N GLU A 68 26.19 -15.87 -4.83
CA GLU A 68 26.25 -14.86 -3.76
C GLU A 68 25.40 -13.62 -4.06
N ALA A 69 25.27 -13.23 -5.32
CA ALA A 69 24.50 -12.07 -5.75
C ALA A 69 22.98 -12.31 -5.59
N GLU A 70 22.48 -13.52 -5.88
CA GLU A 70 21.11 -13.90 -5.64
C GLU A 70 20.81 -14.04 -4.14
N ALA A 71 21.72 -14.55 -3.34
CA ALA A 71 21.56 -14.67 -1.89
C ALA A 71 21.33 -13.29 -1.24
N MET A 72 21.94 -12.22 -1.74
CA MET A 72 21.72 -10.85 -1.27
C MET A 72 20.31 -10.32 -1.54
N THR A 73 19.56 -10.92 -2.45
CA THR A 73 18.18 -10.52 -2.76
C THR A 73 17.12 -11.28 -1.95
N LEU A 74 17.51 -12.27 -1.15
CA LEU A 74 16.60 -13.05 -0.32
C LEU A 74 16.08 -12.25 0.84
N MET A 75 14.75 -12.03 0.87
CA MET A 75 14.08 -11.21 1.89
C MET A 75 12.96 -11.99 2.57
N ASN A 76 13.07 -12.21 3.87
CA ASN A 76 11.95 -12.64 4.68
C ASN A 76 11.00 -11.49 5.00
N GLN A 77 9.90 -11.73 5.70
CA GLN A 77 8.91 -10.71 6.02
C GLN A 77 9.45 -9.60 6.93
N GLU A 78 10.30 -9.94 7.87
CA GLU A 78 10.93 -8.97 8.77
C GLU A 78 11.89 -8.05 8.03
N MET A 79 12.71 -8.59 7.11
CA MET A 79 13.63 -7.82 6.29
C MET A 79 12.87 -6.86 5.36
N VAL A 80 11.78 -7.31 4.74
CA VAL A 80 10.88 -6.46 3.92
C VAL A 80 10.31 -5.33 4.77
N TYR A 81 9.84 -5.65 5.98
CA TYR A 81 9.32 -4.62 6.89
C TYR A 81 10.41 -3.63 7.32
N THR A 82 11.61 -4.11 7.62
CA THR A 82 12.75 -3.25 7.99
C THR A 82 13.13 -2.31 6.85
N SER A 83 13.13 -2.79 5.61
CA SER A 83 13.53 -2.00 4.43
C SER A 83 12.48 -0.95 4.03
N VAL A 84 11.19 -1.28 4.10
CA VAL A 84 10.11 -0.43 3.61
C VAL A 84 9.07 -0.11 4.68
N GLY A 85 8.66 -1.07 5.51
CA GLY A 85 7.62 -0.88 6.51
C GLY A 85 7.96 0.20 7.52
N LYS A 86 9.22 0.29 7.96
CA LYS A 86 9.70 1.37 8.84
C LYS A 86 9.64 2.74 8.18
N LYS A 87 9.89 2.83 6.86
CA LYS A 87 9.74 4.09 6.10
C LYS A 87 8.27 4.49 6.01
N ILE A 88 7.37 3.51 5.78
CA ILE A 88 5.92 3.72 5.79
C ILE A 88 5.46 4.24 7.17
N LYS A 89 5.96 3.65 8.27
CA LYS A 89 5.66 4.11 9.64
C LYS A 89 6.13 5.54 9.87
N ALA A 90 7.34 5.86 9.45
CA ALA A 90 7.89 7.21 9.57
C ALA A 90 7.06 8.23 8.77
N ASP A 91 6.72 7.94 7.51
CA ASP A 91 5.86 8.79 6.69
C ASP A 91 4.49 9.01 7.33
N LEU A 92 3.89 7.96 7.89
CA LEU A 92 2.60 8.02 8.58
C LEU A 92 2.68 8.91 9.83
N TYR A 93 3.74 8.77 10.63
CA TYR A 93 3.96 9.56 11.83
C TYR A 93 4.32 11.02 11.50
N ASP A 94 4.87 11.28 10.34
CA ASP A 94 5.11 12.63 9.83
C ASP A 94 3.85 13.32 9.27
N GLY A 95 2.68 12.70 9.45
CA GLY A 95 1.38 13.23 9.05
C GLY A 95 1.05 13.05 7.57
N ASN A 96 1.83 12.26 6.82
CA ASN A 96 1.52 12.00 5.43
C ASN A 96 0.37 10.98 5.29
N ALA A 97 -0.39 11.10 4.20
CA ALA A 97 -1.10 9.95 3.68
C ALA A 97 -0.11 9.01 2.97
N VAL A 98 -0.31 7.71 3.17
CA VAL A 98 0.47 6.65 2.54
C VAL A 98 -0.45 5.75 1.76
N VAL A 99 -0.10 5.41 0.53
CA VAL A 99 -0.81 4.40 -0.27
C VAL A 99 0.12 3.22 -0.52
N LEU A 100 -0.29 2.06 -0.06
CA LEU A 100 0.39 0.79 -0.24
C LEU A 100 -0.43 -0.09 -1.16
N PHE A 101 0.10 -0.38 -2.35
CA PHE A 101 -0.53 -1.29 -3.32
C PHE A 101 0.16 -2.64 -3.34
N ALA A 102 -0.61 -3.72 -3.46
CA ALA A 102 -0.11 -5.03 -3.88
C ALA A 102 -0.73 -5.40 -5.24
N TYR A 103 0.10 -5.62 -6.25
CA TYR A 103 -0.28 -5.86 -7.64
C TYR A 103 0.42 -7.10 -8.21
N GLY A 104 -0.23 -7.85 -9.10
CA GLY A 104 0.33 -9.01 -9.80
C GLY A 104 -0.65 -10.16 -9.94
N LEU A 105 -0.19 -11.27 -10.52
CA LEU A 105 -0.97 -12.49 -10.76
C LEU A 105 -1.52 -13.09 -9.46
N SER A 106 -2.65 -13.79 -9.51
CA SER A 106 -3.10 -14.61 -8.37
C SER A 106 -2.06 -15.64 -7.98
N GLY A 107 -1.87 -15.84 -6.67
CA GLY A 107 -0.86 -16.77 -6.14
C GLY A 107 0.59 -16.28 -6.28
N SER A 108 0.85 -15.04 -6.69
CA SER A 108 2.21 -14.49 -6.76
C SER A 108 2.76 -13.99 -5.41
N GLY A 109 1.92 -13.87 -4.36
CA GLY A 109 2.34 -13.44 -3.03
C GLY A 109 1.96 -12.02 -2.65
N LYS A 110 0.97 -11.40 -3.31
CA LYS A 110 0.43 -10.07 -2.96
C LYS A 110 -0.01 -9.99 -1.52
N THR A 111 -1.04 -10.76 -1.18
CA THR A 111 -1.64 -10.83 0.16
C THR A 111 -0.61 -11.22 1.21
N PHE A 112 0.26 -12.19 0.89
CA PHE A 112 1.34 -12.61 1.78
C PHE A 112 2.32 -11.47 2.10
N THR A 113 2.69 -10.67 1.10
CA THR A 113 3.60 -9.53 1.31
C THR A 113 2.98 -8.47 2.24
N VAL A 114 1.70 -8.19 2.06
CA VAL A 114 1.01 -7.11 2.79
C VAL A 114 0.53 -7.58 4.16
N PHE A 115 -0.14 -8.72 4.23
CA PHE A 115 -0.79 -9.21 5.45
C PHE A 115 -0.06 -10.39 6.10
N GLY A 116 0.62 -11.22 5.31
CA GLY A 116 1.15 -12.50 5.76
C GLY A 116 0.26 -13.67 5.36
N PRO A 117 0.37 -14.82 6.05
CA PRO A 117 -0.40 -16.01 5.75
C PRO A 117 -1.88 -15.82 6.06
N ASP A 118 -2.74 -16.57 5.37
CA ASP A 118 -4.13 -16.66 5.75
C ASP A 118 -4.28 -17.43 7.07
N ALA A 119 -5.20 -17.00 7.92
CA ALA A 119 -5.43 -17.65 9.21
C ALA A 119 -6.06 -19.05 9.08
N VAL A 120 -6.71 -19.32 7.95
CA VAL A 120 -7.25 -20.68 7.66
C VAL A 120 -6.11 -21.65 7.40
N ASP A 121 -5.03 -21.17 6.75
CA ASP A 121 -3.89 -22.01 6.41
C ASP A 121 -2.88 -22.12 7.57
N ILE A 122 -2.62 -21.00 8.26
CA ILE A 122 -1.66 -20.95 9.39
C ILE A 122 -2.28 -20.19 10.58
N PRO A 123 -3.19 -20.82 11.34
CA PRO A 123 -3.85 -20.18 12.48
C PRO A 123 -2.88 -19.72 13.56
N GLU A 124 -1.77 -20.44 13.77
CA GLU A 124 -0.77 -20.09 14.78
C GLU A 124 -0.20 -18.70 14.59
N ALA A 125 -0.02 -18.27 13.33
CA ALA A 125 0.51 -16.96 13.01
C ALA A 125 -0.35 -15.81 13.60
N TRP A 126 -1.63 -16.07 13.84
CA TRP A 126 -2.59 -15.06 14.27
C TRP A 126 -3.08 -15.24 15.70
N PHE A 127 -3.13 -16.45 16.21
CA PHE A 127 -3.83 -16.75 17.47
C PHE A 127 -2.96 -17.31 18.59
N LYS A 128 -1.78 -17.87 18.29
CA LYS A 128 -1.02 -18.65 19.27
C LYS A 128 0.43 -18.26 19.42
N HIS A 129 0.91 -17.29 18.66
CA HIS A 129 2.33 -16.95 18.64
C HIS A 129 2.60 -15.67 19.46
N ALA A 130 3.79 -15.60 20.07
CA ALA A 130 4.29 -14.33 20.59
C ALA A 130 4.54 -13.34 19.43
N ASP A 131 4.07 -12.13 19.60
CA ASP A 131 4.17 -11.07 18.61
C ASP A 131 5.60 -10.46 18.58
N PRO A 132 6.11 -10.08 17.40
CA PRO A 132 5.58 -10.29 16.06
C PRO A 132 5.88 -11.68 15.50
N HIS A 133 4.93 -12.30 14.81
CA HIS A 133 5.14 -13.59 14.14
C HIS A 133 6.07 -13.43 12.92
N PRO A 134 7.00 -14.38 12.65
CA PRO A 134 7.95 -14.28 11.53
C PRO A 134 7.29 -14.10 10.16
N LEU A 135 6.12 -14.68 9.95
CA LEU A 135 5.38 -14.64 8.67
C LEU A 135 4.48 -13.41 8.49
N TRP A 136 4.32 -12.56 9.50
CA TRP A 136 3.51 -11.35 9.34
C TRP A 136 4.04 -10.46 8.24
N GLY A 137 3.12 -9.98 7.37
CA GLY A 137 3.41 -8.99 6.35
C GLY A 137 3.63 -7.58 6.90
N ILE A 138 3.64 -6.62 6.00
CA ILE A 138 3.90 -5.21 6.34
C ILE A 138 2.84 -4.65 7.29
N PHE A 139 1.55 -4.90 6.98
CA PHE A 139 0.44 -4.31 7.75
C PHE A 139 0.42 -4.76 9.23
N PRO A 140 0.40 -6.06 9.57
CA PRO A 140 0.34 -6.47 10.97
C PRO A 140 1.57 -6.01 11.78
N ARG A 141 2.76 -5.97 11.17
CA ARG A 141 3.96 -5.43 11.83
C ARG A 141 3.86 -3.93 12.07
N LEU A 142 3.37 -3.18 11.07
CA LEU A 142 3.13 -1.74 11.20
C LEU A 142 2.12 -1.45 12.32
N ALA A 143 0.97 -2.13 12.30
CA ALA A 143 -0.07 -1.93 13.28
C ALA A 143 0.39 -2.31 14.69
N TYR A 144 1.09 -3.44 14.84
CA TYR A 144 1.66 -3.87 16.12
C TYR A 144 2.63 -2.83 16.70
N GLU A 145 3.56 -2.31 15.88
CA GLU A 145 4.48 -1.26 16.34
C GLU A 145 3.74 0.04 16.68
N MET A 146 2.69 0.41 15.92
CA MET A 146 1.89 1.60 16.22
C MET A 146 1.21 1.50 17.59
N PHE A 147 0.70 0.32 17.98
CA PHE A 147 0.12 0.13 19.29
C PHE A 147 1.17 0.08 20.41
N LYS A 148 2.38 -0.39 20.14
CA LYS A 148 3.50 -0.28 21.07
C LYS A 148 3.95 1.17 21.30
N ASP A 149 3.90 1.99 20.25
CA ASP A 149 4.29 3.41 20.32
C ASP A 149 3.16 4.28 20.90
N LYS A 150 1.92 3.75 20.97
CA LYS A 150 0.73 4.50 21.37
C LYS A 150 0.85 5.00 22.80
N THR A 151 0.62 6.30 22.97
CA THR A 151 0.57 6.98 24.27
C THR A 151 -0.77 7.71 24.43
N ASP A 152 -0.95 8.40 25.55
CA ASP A 152 -2.14 9.18 25.81
C ASP A 152 -2.38 10.23 24.70
N GLY A 153 -3.67 10.42 24.35
CA GLY A 153 -4.06 11.31 23.27
C GLY A 153 -4.00 10.73 21.86
N TRP A 154 -3.50 9.48 21.71
CA TRP A 154 -3.54 8.81 20.41
C TRP A 154 -4.88 8.16 20.14
N LYS A 155 -5.37 8.33 18.91
CA LYS A 155 -6.55 7.65 18.39
C LYS A 155 -6.16 6.90 17.12
N ILE A 156 -6.40 5.60 17.08
CA ILE A 156 -6.17 4.75 15.90
C ILE A 156 -7.52 4.27 15.41
N THR A 157 -7.84 4.53 14.13
CA THR A 157 -9.13 4.22 13.52
C THR A 157 -8.93 3.35 12.28
N MET A 158 -9.72 2.31 12.14
CA MET A 158 -9.67 1.37 11.02
C MET A 158 -10.99 1.39 10.25
N LYS A 159 -10.90 1.32 8.91
CA LYS A 159 -11.96 0.90 7.98
C LYS A 159 -11.43 -0.23 7.12
N TYR A 160 -12.31 -1.15 6.71
CA TYR A 160 -11.94 -2.22 5.80
C TYR A 160 -13.11 -2.63 4.92
N PHE A 161 -12.93 -2.54 3.62
CA PHE A 161 -13.95 -2.87 2.65
C PHE A 161 -13.37 -3.56 1.43
N GLN A 162 -14.23 -4.26 0.68
CA GLN A 162 -13.89 -4.93 -0.57
C GLN A 162 -14.73 -4.36 -1.70
N ASN A 163 -14.10 -3.97 -2.80
CA ASN A 163 -14.81 -3.66 -4.03
C ASN A 163 -14.89 -4.91 -4.90
N VAL A 164 -16.11 -5.37 -5.13
CA VAL A 164 -16.41 -6.49 -6.03
C VAL A 164 -17.14 -5.92 -7.25
N VAL A 165 -16.41 -5.71 -8.33
CA VAL A 165 -16.94 -5.13 -9.57
C VAL A 165 -17.55 -3.73 -9.33
N ASP A 166 -18.88 -3.61 -9.30
CA ASP A 166 -19.59 -2.34 -9.14
C ASP A 166 -20.08 -2.09 -7.71
N THR A 167 -19.85 -3.03 -6.80
CA THR A 167 -20.29 -2.94 -5.40
C THR A 167 -19.11 -2.82 -4.45
N VAL A 168 -19.32 -2.07 -3.38
CA VAL A 168 -18.45 -2.05 -2.19
C VAL A 168 -19.15 -2.83 -1.09
N ARG A 169 -18.43 -3.80 -0.52
CA ARG A 169 -18.84 -4.58 0.65
C ARG A 169 -18.09 -4.06 1.86
N ASP A 170 -18.84 -3.64 2.88
CA ASP A 170 -18.26 -3.29 4.18
C ASP A 170 -17.89 -4.56 4.95
N LEU A 171 -16.60 -4.80 5.14
CA LEU A 171 -16.09 -5.97 5.85
C LEU A 171 -16.16 -5.80 7.38
N MET A 172 -16.32 -4.57 7.87
CA MET A 172 -16.40 -4.30 9.31
C MET A 172 -17.82 -4.30 9.84
N SER A 173 -18.83 -4.16 8.98
CA SER A 173 -20.23 -4.25 9.40
C SER A 173 -20.56 -5.61 10.04
N PRO A 174 -21.35 -5.66 11.12
CA PRO A 174 -21.76 -6.92 11.74
C PRO A 174 -22.63 -7.78 10.83
N VAL A 175 -23.33 -7.16 9.88
CA VAL A 175 -24.13 -7.83 8.84
C VAL A 175 -23.54 -7.55 7.47
N ILE A 176 -23.85 -8.39 6.48
CA ILE A 176 -23.41 -8.14 5.11
C ILE A 176 -24.05 -6.84 4.64
N SER A 177 -23.22 -5.84 4.34
CA SER A 177 -23.63 -4.52 3.85
C SER A 177 -22.91 -4.22 2.56
N GLU A 178 -23.67 -4.05 1.49
CA GLU A 178 -23.15 -3.81 0.15
C GLU A 178 -23.91 -2.69 -0.55
N GLN A 179 -23.17 -1.79 -1.20
CA GLN A 179 -23.74 -0.72 -1.99
C GLN A 179 -22.95 -0.52 -3.28
N HIS A 180 -23.60 0.07 -4.28
CA HIS A 180 -22.88 0.49 -5.49
C HIS A 180 -21.76 1.48 -5.14
N TYR A 181 -20.57 1.30 -5.72
CA TYR A 181 -19.35 2.03 -5.35
C TYR A 181 -19.46 3.57 -5.46
N LYS A 182 -20.39 4.08 -6.26
CA LYS A 182 -20.62 5.54 -6.38
C LYS A 182 -21.33 6.13 -5.16
N ASN A 183 -22.01 5.30 -4.38
CA ASN A 183 -22.70 5.75 -3.18
C ASN A 183 -21.67 6.06 -2.08
N GLY A 184 -21.76 7.22 -1.46
CA GLY A 184 -20.91 7.63 -0.36
C GLY A 184 -19.43 7.81 -0.67
N MET A 185 -19.01 7.68 -1.95
CA MET A 185 -17.65 7.98 -2.34
C MET A 185 -17.44 9.48 -2.38
N LYS A 186 -16.65 10.00 -1.45
CA LYS A 186 -16.37 11.43 -1.32
C LYS A 186 -14.94 11.71 -0.94
N LYS A 187 -14.51 12.94 -1.11
CA LYS A 187 -13.25 13.42 -0.52
C LYS A 187 -13.52 13.84 0.92
N ASP A 188 -12.61 13.44 1.80
CA ASP A 188 -12.60 13.94 3.16
C ASP A 188 -12.08 15.40 3.21
N GLU A 189 -11.98 15.93 4.38
CA GLU A 189 -11.49 17.28 4.65
C GLU A 189 -10.06 17.54 4.15
N ASN A 190 -9.24 16.49 4.02
CA ASN A 190 -7.86 16.58 3.51
C ASN A 190 -7.78 16.34 1.99
N GLY A 191 -8.93 16.12 1.33
CA GLY A 191 -9.03 15.86 -0.10
C GLY A 191 -8.75 14.41 -0.49
N PHE A 192 -8.63 13.49 0.48
CA PHE A 192 -8.44 12.07 0.24
C PHE A 192 -9.80 11.35 0.10
N MET A 193 -9.84 10.37 -0.78
CA MET A 193 -11.08 9.61 -1.03
C MET A 193 -11.44 8.72 0.16
N ASP A 194 -12.72 8.70 0.49
CA ASP A 194 -13.32 7.83 1.50
C ASP A 194 -14.67 7.30 1.03
N ILE A 195 -15.18 6.26 1.69
CA ILE A 195 -16.55 5.72 1.57
C ILE A 195 -17.25 5.97 2.90
N ASP A 196 -18.15 6.94 2.94
CA ASP A 196 -18.71 7.46 4.20
C ASP A 196 -19.63 6.49 4.94
N TRP A 197 -20.34 5.63 4.21
CA TRP A 197 -21.26 4.66 4.81
C TRP A 197 -20.55 3.39 5.32
N CYS A 198 -19.28 3.13 4.92
CA CYS A 198 -18.52 2.01 5.47
C CYS A 198 -18.19 2.24 6.94
N SER A 199 -18.37 1.20 7.73
CA SER A 199 -18.08 1.19 9.16
C SER A 199 -16.64 1.57 9.45
N SER A 200 -16.44 2.39 10.48
CA SER A 200 -15.13 2.69 11.03
C SER A 200 -15.10 2.34 12.50
N LYS A 201 -13.95 1.89 13.01
CA LYS A 201 -13.79 1.52 14.42
C LYS A 201 -12.53 2.15 14.98
N VAL A 202 -12.68 2.83 16.13
CA VAL A 202 -11.54 3.23 16.96
C VAL A 202 -11.07 2.00 17.72
N LEU A 203 -9.76 1.79 17.72
CA LEU A 203 -9.10 0.61 18.28
C LEU A 203 -8.25 0.99 19.49
N ASN A 204 -8.36 0.21 20.55
CA ASN A 204 -7.68 0.49 21.80
C ASN A 204 -6.28 -0.14 21.85
N ASP A 205 -6.16 -1.37 21.37
CA ASP A 205 -4.92 -2.15 21.41
C ASP A 205 -4.76 -3.06 20.18
N TRP A 206 -3.63 -3.74 20.13
CA TRP A 206 -3.29 -4.68 19.07
C TRP A 206 -4.23 -5.90 19.00
N ASP A 207 -4.64 -6.43 20.15
CA ASP A 207 -5.50 -7.63 20.19
C ASP A 207 -6.89 -7.33 19.65
N GLU A 208 -7.42 -6.14 19.92
CA GLU A 208 -8.67 -5.67 19.33
C GLU A 208 -8.53 -5.51 17.81
N LEU A 209 -7.46 -4.88 17.32
CA LEU A 209 -7.21 -4.77 15.88
C LEU A 209 -7.13 -6.14 15.23
N ARG A 210 -6.34 -7.05 15.79
CA ARG A 210 -6.17 -8.42 15.31
C ARG A 210 -7.51 -9.14 15.19
N SER A 211 -8.33 -9.08 16.24
CA SER A 211 -9.67 -9.69 16.26
C SER A 211 -10.59 -9.12 15.18
N VAL A 212 -10.66 -7.78 15.06
CA VAL A 212 -11.48 -7.10 14.04
C VAL A 212 -11.00 -7.43 12.64
N PHE A 213 -9.68 -7.42 12.40
CA PHE A 213 -9.11 -7.76 11.11
C PHE A 213 -9.44 -9.20 10.68
N MET A 214 -9.33 -10.16 11.60
CA MET A 214 -9.64 -11.56 11.32
C MET A 214 -11.12 -11.77 11.01
N GLN A 215 -12.02 -11.14 11.77
CA GLN A 215 -13.46 -11.19 11.51
C GLN A 215 -13.80 -10.56 10.14
N ALA A 216 -13.16 -9.45 9.79
CA ALA A 216 -13.36 -8.78 8.51
C ALA A 216 -12.85 -9.65 7.34
N ASN A 217 -11.69 -10.29 7.47
CA ASN A 217 -11.15 -11.19 6.45
C ASN A 217 -12.10 -12.36 6.15
N ALA A 218 -12.76 -12.92 7.16
CA ALA A 218 -13.72 -14.01 6.97
C ALA A 218 -14.96 -13.62 6.13
N LYS A 219 -15.22 -12.31 5.94
CA LYS A 219 -16.35 -11.80 5.15
C LYS A 219 -15.99 -11.47 3.70
N LYS A 220 -14.74 -11.61 3.30
CA LYS A 220 -14.31 -11.38 1.92
C LYS A 220 -15.02 -12.31 0.94
N ALA A 221 -15.37 -11.79 -0.23
CA ALA A 221 -15.78 -12.61 -1.36
C ALA A 221 -14.53 -13.29 -1.95
N ILE A 222 -14.45 -14.60 -1.79
CA ILE A 222 -13.37 -15.45 -2.31
C ILE A 222 -13.95 -16.59 -3.13
N ALA A 223 -13.18 -17.12 -4.08
CA ALA A 223 -13.51 -18.33 -4.81
C ALA A 223 -12.22 -19.07 -5.23
N PRO A 224 -12.17 -20.39 -5.17
CA PRO A 224 -11.01 -21.15 -5.64
C PRO A 224 -10.89 -21.07 -7.16
N THR A 225 -9.68 -20.78 -7.63
CA THR A 225 -9.31 -20.80 -9.05
C THR A 225 -8.03 -21.63 -9.21
N GLN A 226 -7.69 -22.04 -10.43
CA GLN A 226 -6.44 -22.79 -10.67
C GLN A 226 -5.16 -22.06 -10.25
N PHE A 227 -5.24 -20.76 -10.02
CA PHE A 227 -4.11 -19.94 -9.57
C PHE A 227 -3.97 -19.88 -8.04
N ASN A 228 -5.11 -19.98 -7.32
CA ASN A 228 -5.12 -19.90 -5.87
C ASN A 228 -6.44 -20.50 -5.31
N HIS A 229 -6.34 -21.33 -4.26
CA HIS A 229 -7.49 -21.92 -3.56
C HIS A 229 -8.36 -20.86 -2.83
N GLN A 230 -7.80 -19.70 -2.50
CA GLN A 230 -8.49 -18.56 -1.87
C GLN A 230 -8.30 -17.27 -2.69
N SER A 231 -8.69 -17.31 -3.98
CA SER A 231 -8.58 -16.13 -4.82
C SER A 231 -9.64 -15.09 -4.47
N THR A 232 -9.21 -13.88 -4.13
CA THR A 232 -10.09 -12.74 -3.81
C THR A 232 -10.79 -12.24 -5.07
N ARG A 233 -12.12 -12.10 -5.00
CA ARG A 233 -12.94 -11.65 -6.14
C ARG A 233 -13.16 -10.15 -6.19
N GLY A 234 -12.18 -9.35 -5.79
CA GLY A 234 -12.24 -7.89 -5.80
C GLY A 234 -11.02 -7.26 -5.18
N HIS A 235 -11.01 -5.94 -5.15
CA HIS A 235 -9.96 -5.14 -4.52
C HIS A 235 -10.30 -4.94 -3.05
N CYS A 236 -9.40 -5.35 -2.16
CA CYS A 236 -9.55 -5.11 -0.73
C CYS A 236 -8.79 -3.84 -0.34
N ILE A 237 -9.48 -2.89 0.28
CA ILE A 237 -8.90 -1.64 0.74
C ILE A 237 -9.16 -1.48 2.22
N MET A 238 -8.07 -1.38 2.97
CA MET A 238 -8.09 -1.05 4.39
C MET A 238 -7.48 0.34 4.58
N THR A 239 -8.08 1.13 5.45
CA THR A 239 -7.45 2.36 5.94
C THR A 239 -7.17 2.22 7.42
N LEU A 240 -5.96 2.59 7.80
CA LEU A 240 -5.58 2.76 9.21
C LEU A 240 -5.14 4.21 9.39
N GLU A 241 -5.85 4.93 10.25
CA GLU A 241 -5.61 6.32 10.53
C GLU A 241 -5.09 6.47 11.96
N VAL A 242 -4.03 7.24 12.13
CA VAL A 242 -3.50 7.62 13.43
C VAL A 242 -3.66 9.12 13.62
N GLU A 243 -4.30 9.50 14.70
CA GLU A 243 -4.34 10.88 15.21
C GLU A 243 -3.58 10.90 16.52
N ARG A 244 -2.61 11.80 16.65
CA ARG A 244 -1.73 11.92 17.81
C ARG A 244 -1.41 13.37 18.14
N PRO A 245 -0.97 13.69 19.36
CA PRO A 245 -0.46 15.03 19.65
C PRO A 245 0.65 15.41 18.67
N HIS A 246 0.63 16.66 18.20
CA HIS A 246 1.66 17.15 17.28
C HIS A 246 3.00 17.28 18.03
N PRO A 247 4.12 16.75 17.49
CA PRO A 247 5.39 16.75 18.22
C PRO A 247 5.94 18.15 18.51
N ASP A 248 5.69 19.12 17.62
CA ASP A 248 6.27 20.46 17.69
C ASP A 248 5.25 21.55 18.05
N MET A 249 3.96 21.25 18.15
CA MET A 249 2.90 22.23 18.38
C MET A 249 1.97 21.75 19.48
N ALA A 250 2.13 22.30 20.68
CA ALA A 250 1.30 21.97 21.83
C ALA A 250 -0.18 22.27 21.54
N GLY A 251 -1.11 21.42 22.01
CA GLY A 251 -2.55 21.56 21.76
C GLY A 251 -3.02 21.10 20.37
N MET A 252 -2.09 20.86 19.44
CA MET A 252 -2.41 20.42 18.08
C MET A 252 -2.33 18.91 17.94
N LYS A 253 -3.05 18.39 16.96
CA LYS A 253 -3.00 16.98 16.61
C LYS A 253 -2.48 16.78 15.19
N GLN A 254 -1.61 15.81 15.01
CA GLN A 254 -1.12 15.36 13.73
C GLN A 254 -1.90 14.11 13.30
N LYS A 255 -2.25 14.04 12.02
CA LYS A 255 -3.04 12.97 11.46
C LYS A 255 -2.32 12.33 10.29
N GLY A 256 -2.10 11.02 10.37
CA GLY A 256 -1.57 10.23 9.28
C GLY A 256 -2.55 9.13 8.88
N ARG A 257 -2.58 8.74 7.60
CA ARG A 257 -3.46 7.67 7.11
C ARG A 257 -2.73 6.78 6.13
N VAL A 258 -2.81 5.47 6.33
CA VAL A 258 -2.35 4.49 5.33
C VAL A 258 -3.54 3.81 4.67
N TYR A 259 -3.49 3.75 3.34
CA TYR A 259 -4.37 2.92 2.51
C TYR A 259 -3.61 1.65 2.15
N VAL A 260 -4.09 0.52 2.62
CA VAL A 260 -3.54 -0.80 2.32
C VAL A 260 -4.43 -1.45 1.28
N CYS A 261 -3.94 -1.54 0.04
CA CYS A 261 -4.69 -1.98 -1.11
C CYS A 261 -4.18 -3.33 -1.61
N ASP A 262 -4.83 -4.42 -1.21
CA ASP A 262 -4.59 -5.75 -1.77
C ASP A 262 -5.50 -5.94 -2.99
N LEU A 263 -4.90 -5.82 -4.18
CA LEU A 263 -5.64 -5.86 -5.43
C LEU A 263 -5.92 -7.29 -5.87
N ALA A 264 -7.04 -7.48 -6.57
CA ALA A 264 -7.33 -8.75 -7.24
C ALA A 264 -6.22 -9.14 -8.23
N GLY A 265 -6.18 -10.41 -8.61
CA GLY A 265 -5.19 -10.93 -9.55
C GLY A 265 -5.33 -10.38 -10.96
N THR A 266 -4.23 -10.40 -11.72
CA THR A 266 -4.13 -9.85 -13.08
C THR A 266 -4.29 -10.92 -14.18
N GLU A 267 -4.73 -12.11 -13.82
CA GLU A 267 -4.97 -13.21 -14.77
C GLU A 267 -6.05 -12.86 -15.79
N PRO A 268 -5.89 -13.25 -17.07
CA PRO A 268 -6.94 -13.11 -18.08
C PRO A 268 -8.23 -13.81 -17.64
N ALA A 269 -9.36 -13.16 -17.84
CA ALA A 269 -10.65 -13.69 -17.43
C ALA A 269 -10.97 -15.05 -18.07
N GLY A 270 -10.57 -15.23 -19.35
CA GLY A 270 -10.77 -16.48 -20.08
C GLY A 270 -10.01 -17.69 -19.50
N ASP A 271 -8.92 -17.42 -18.80
CA ASP A 271 -8.11 -18.50 -18.17
C ASP A 271 -8.68 -18.94 -16.82
N ILE A 272 -9.65 -18.21 -16.25
CA ILE A 272 -10.19 -18.51 -14.92
C ILE A 272 -11.13 -19.71 -15.01
N VAL A 273 -10.86 -20.72 -14.17
CA VAL A 273 -11.79 -21.84 -13.95
C VAL A 273 -12.11 -21.93 -12.46
N PHE A 274 -13.35 -22.32 -12.15
CA PHE A 274 -13.72 -22.72 -10.80
C PHE A 274 -13.00 -24.03 -10.48
N ALA A 275 -12.16 -24.03 -9.43
CA ALA A 275 -11.17 -25.08 -9.22
C ALA A 275 -11.53 -26.01 -8.06
N LYS A 276 -11.11 -27.26 -8.18
CA LYS A 276 -11.07 -28.25 -7.10
C LYS A 276 -9.66 -28.27 -6.52
N TYR A 277 -9.59 -28.33 -5.19
CA TYR A 277 -8.34 -28.51 -4.46
C TYR A 277 -8.42 -29.68 -3.51
N GLU A 278 -7.35 -30.44 -3.46
CA GLU A 278 -7.11 -31.44 -2.42
C GLU A 278 -6.32 -30.80 -1.30
N LYS A 279 -6.80 -30.97 -0.06
CA LYS A 279 -6.11 -30.50 1.13
C LYS A 279 -5.28 -31.62 1.71
N LYS A 280 -3.97 -31.42 1.79
CA LYS A 280 -3.03 -32.32 2.43
C LYS A 280 -2.50 -31.69 3.72
N VAL A 281 -2.63 -32.40 4.82
CA VAL A 281 -2.09 -31.99 6.12
C VAL A 281 -0.85 -32.84 6.38
N PHE A 282 0.29 -32.17 6.61
CA PHE A 282 1.55 -32.84 6.95
C PHE A 282 1.65 -33.10 8.46
N PRO A 283 2.50 -34.07 8.90
CA PRO A 283 2.68 -34.39 10.33
C PRO A 283 3.10 -33.19 11.20
N ASN A 284 3.76 -32.21 10.62
CA ASN A 284 4.18 -30.97 11.28
C ASN A 284 3.06 -29.91 11.37
N GLY A 285 1.84 -30.24 10.95
CA GLY A 285 0.68 -29.34 10.95
C GLY A 285 0.58 -28.44 9.70
N ASP A 286 1.54 -28.48 8.79
CA ASP A 286 1.46 -27.71 7.55
C ASP A 286 0.32 -28.19 6.65
N ILE A 287 -0.29 -27.25 5.96
CA ILE A 287 -1.39 -27.50 5.04
C ILE A 287 -0.95 -27.14 3.63
N GLU A 288 -1.07 -28.08 2.72
CA GLU A 288 -0.89 -27.85 1.29
C GLU A 288 -2.25 -27.98 0.57
N HIS A 289 -2.54 -27.01 -0.28
CA HIS A 289 -3.69 -27.05 -1.18
C HIS A 289 -3.21 -27.33 -2.60
N LYS A 290 -3.41 -28.55 -3.07
CA LYS A 290 -3.02 -28.99 -4.41
C LYS A 290 -4.20 -28.85 -5.39
N PHE A 291 -4.00 -28.12 -6.47
CA PHE A 291 -4.98 -28.07 -7.57
C PHE A 291 -5.09 -29.42 -8.23
N ILE A 292 -6.30 -29.97 -8.31
CA ILE A 292 -6.60 -31.30 -8.88
C ILE A 292 -7.47 -31.24 -10.14
N GLY A 293 -7.90 -30.06 -10.56
CA GLY A 293 -8.67 -29.87 -11.80
C GLY A 293 -9.78 -28.83 -11.68
N ALA A 294 -10.47 -28.60 -12.80
CA ALA A 294 -11.65 -27.75 -12.82
C ALA A 294 -12.84 -28.43 -12.11
N HIS A 295 -13.70 -27.61 -11.50
CA HIS A 295 -14.96 -28.07 -10.97
C HIS A 295 -15.96 -28.32 -12.12
N GLU A 296 -16.88 -29.26 -11.95
CA GLU A 296 -17.89 -29.63 -12.95
C GLU A 296 -18.98 -28.55 -13.16
N ASP A 297 -19.02 -27.53 -12.28
CA ASP A 297 -19.98 -26.45 -12.36
C ASP A 297 -19.52 -25.34 -13.33
N ASP A 298 -19.81 -25.52 -14.61
CA ASP A 298 -19.51 -24.55 -15.66
C ASP A 298 -20.20 -23.17 -15.46
N ARG A 299 -21.30 -23.13 -14.72
CA ARG A 299 -21.99 -21.85 -14.44
C ARG A 299 -21.13 -20.98 -13.53
N LYS A 300 -20.54 -21.59 -12.48
CA LYS A 300 -19.61 -20.88 -11.59
C LYS A 300 -18.36 -20.44 -12.33
N THR A 301 -17.81 -21.25 -13.21
CA THR A 301 -16.69 -20.86 -14.06
C THR A 301 -17.04 -19.62 -14.90
N LYS A 302 -18.19 -19.60 -15.57
CA LYS A 302 -18.66 -18.45 -16.35
C LYS A 302 -18.89 -17.21 -15.49
N GLU A 303 -19.46 -17.38 -14.30
CA GLU A 303 -19.63 -16.27 -13.34
C GLU A 303 -18.28 -15.68 -12.93
N LEU A 304 -17.30 -16.51 -12.58
CA LEU A 304 -15.96 -16.09 -12.21
C LEU A 304 -15.22 -15.39 -13.37
N GLN A 305 -15.41 -15.89 -14.59
CA GLN A 305 -14.86 -15.24 -15.79
C GLN A 305 -15.47 -13.85 -16.03
N ASN A 306 -16.79 -13.69 -15.88
CA ASN A 306 -17.46 -12.41 -16.00
C ASN A 306 -17.00 -11.40 -14.91
N GLN A 307 -16.86 -11.86 -13.67
CA GLN A 307 -16.29 -11.05 -12.60
C GLN A 307 -14.82 -10.68 -12.90
N GLY A 308 -14.01 -11.65 -13.33
CA GLY A 308 -12.62 -11.45 -13.72
C GLY A 308 -12.45 -10.44 -14.84
N MET A 309 -13.34 -10.45 -15.85
CA MET A 309 -13.31 -9.47 -16.93
C MET A 309 -13.50 -8.03 -16.41
N LYS A 310 -14.47 -7.81 -15.54
CA LYS A 310 -14.73 -6.48 -14.97
C LYS A 310 -13.61 -6.03 -14.03
N ILE A 311 -13.02 -6.94 -13.24
CA ILE A 311 -11.85 -6.70 -12.41
C ILE A 311 -10.67 -6.26 -13.29
N ASN A 312 -10.41 -7.00 -14.39
CA ASN A 312 -9.33 -6.69 -15.32
C ASN A 312 -9.52 -5.33 -16.01
N LEU A 313 -10.74 -4.93 -16.32
CA LEU A 313 -11.02 -3.59 -16.85
C LEU A 313 -10.60 -2.50 -15.86
N SER A 314 -10.84 -2.68 -14.56
CA SER A 314 -10.41 -1.71 -13.54
C SER A 314 -8.87 -1.66 -13.40
N LEU A 315 -8.18 -2.80 -13.45
CA LEU A 315 -6.71 -2.88 -13.44
C LEU A 315 -6.11 -2.32 -14.73
N THR A 316 -6.74 -2.55 -15.87
CA THR A 316 -6.35 -2.00 -17.17
C THR A 316 -6.46 -0.47 -17.17
N GLU A 317 -7.54 0.07 -16.61
CA GLU A 317 -7.69 1.53 -16.48
C GLU A 317 -6.57 2.14 -15.61
N MET A 318 -6.19 1.48 -14.50
CA MET A 318 -5.07 1.90 -13.67
C MET A 318 -3.74 1.83 -14.44
N SER A 319 -3.53 0.77 -15.23
CA SER A 319 -2.35 0.64 -16.09
C SER A 319 -2.29 1.75 -17.15
N GLN A 320 -3.41 2.06 -17.79
CA GLN A 320 -3.52 3.17 -18.73
C GLN A 320 -3.26 4.52 -18.08
N PHE A 321 -3.73 4.71 -16.84
CA PHE A 321 -3.45 5.91 -16.07
C PHE A 321 -1.95 6.08 -15.87
N PHE A 322 -1.23 5.06 -15.38
CA PHE A 322 0.23 5.15 -15.20
C PHE A 322 0.98 5.35 -16.52
N MET A 323 0.56 4.70 -17.60
CA MET A 323 1.17 4.86 -18.91
C MET A 323 1.04 6.32 -19.41
N LYS A 324 -0.16 6.88 -19.36
CA LYS A 324 -0.41 8.27 -19.75
C LYS A 324 0.33 9.27 -18.86
N MET A 325 0.41 9.00 -17.55
CA MET A 325 1.19 9.80 -16.61
C MET A 325 2.68 9.77 -16.96
N ALA A 326 3.24 8.58 -17.24
CA ALA A 326 4.64 8.43 -17.63
C ALA A 326 4.96 9.20 -18.92
N GLU A 327 4.07 9.15 -19.92
CA GLU A 327 4.21 9.94 -21.14
C GLU A 327 4.16 11.45 -20.88
N ALA A 328 3.24 11.89 -20.04
CA ALA A 328 3.11 13.29 -19.72
C ALA A 328 4.32 13.83 -18.92
N VAL A 329 4.90 13.01 -18.04
CA VAL A 329 6.16 13.32 -17.33
C VAL A 329 7.31 13.45 -18.33
N LYS A 330 7.47 12.50 -19.26
CA LYS A 330 8.50 12.56 -20.31
C LYS A 330 8.40 13.82 -21.16
N LYS A 331 7.18 14.23 -21.50
CA LYS A 331 6.91 15.45 -22.28
C LYS A 331 7.00 16.74 -21.44
N LYS A 332 7.34 16.66 -20.15
CA LYS A 332 7.37 17.79 -19.17
C LYS A 332 6.07 18.59 -19.11
N LYS A 333 4.92 17.92 -19.33
CA LYS A 333 3.59 18.57 -19.39
C LYS A 333 2.87 18.59 -18.04
N LEU A 334 3.37 17.86 -17.03
CA LEU A 334 2.75 17.78 -15.72
C LEU A 334 3.67 18.29 -14.62
N LYS A 335 3.07 19.03 -13.68
CA LYS A 335 3.70 19.33 -12.39
C LYS A 335 3.60 18.10 -11.47
N PRO A 336 4.52 17.92 -10.50
CA PRO A 336 4.40 16.91 -9.48
C PRO A 336 3.05 16.94 -8.78
N GLY A 337 2.46 15.77 -8.52
CA GLY A 337 1.15 15.64 -7.89
C GLY A 337 -0.06 15.98 -8.76
N ALA A 338 0.15 16.48 -9.98
CA ALA A 338 -0.94 16.74 -10.91
C ALA A 338 -1.43 15.45 -11.57
N SER A 339 -2.75 15.33 -11.76
CA SER A 339 -3.41 14.21 -12.44
C SER A 339 -3.74 14.56 -13.89
N ILE A 340 -3.81 13.53 -14.73
CA ILE A 340 -4.35 13.64 -16.08
C ILE A 340 -5.88 13.50 -16.07
N PRO A 341 -6.60 14.13 -17.02
CA PRO A 341 -8.03 13.91 -17.20
C PRO A 341 -8.35 12.46 -17.60
N GLY A 342 -9.55 12.02 -17.26
CA GLY A 342 -10.04 10.67 -17.57
C GLY A 342 -9.63 9.61 -16.55
N CYS A 343 -9.72 8.33 -16.94
CA CYS A 343 -9.48 7.19 -16.06
C CYS A 343 -10.35 7.24 -14.77
N ASN A 344 -11.67 7.35 -14.96
CA ASN A 344 -12.68 7.45 -13.89
C ASN A 344 -13.85 6.47 -14.10
N SER A 345 -13.70 5.50 -14.99
CA SER A 345 -14.78 4.59 -15.35
C SER A 345 -15.00 3.51 -14.29
N TYR A 346 -13.92 3.08 -13.66
CA TYR A 346 -13.93 2.01 -12.66
C TYR A 346 -13.53 2.50 -11.28
N PHE A 347 -13.97 1.76 -10.26
CA PHE A 347 -13.76 2.07 -8.85
C PHE A 347 -12.30 2.39 -8.53
N LEU A 348 -11.37 1.53 -8.92
CA LEU A 348 -9.98 1.61 -8.48
C LEU A 348 -9.31 2.96 -8.82
N CYS A 349 -9.38 3.37 -10.09
CA CYS A 349 -8.86 4.67 -10.51
C CYS A 349 -9.62 5.82 -9.89
N LYS A 350 -10.96 5.74 -9.85
CA LYS A 350 -11.80 6.80 -9.29
C LYS A 350 -11.51 7.04 -7.82
N PHE A 351 -11.23 5.97 -7.05
CA PHE A 351 -10.96 6.04 -5.63
C PHE A 351 -9.51 6.44 -5.31
N LEU A 352 -8.53 5.90 -6.05
CA LEU A 352 -7.14 5.97 -5.61
C LEU A 352 -6.26 6.98 -6.33
N LYS A 353 -6.52 7.30 -7.62
CA LYS A 353 -5.55 8.04 -8.43
C LYS A 353 -5.15 9.40 -7.85
N ASP A 354 -6.12 10.20 -7.40
CA ASP A 354 -5.85 11.54 -6.87
C ASP A 354 -5.23 11.47 -5.47
N THR A 355 -5.71 10.54 -4.63
CA THR A 355 -5.13 10.28 -3.31
C THR A 355 -3.67 9.84 -3.43
N MET A 356 -3.39 8.90 -4.32
CA MET A 356 -2.05 8.37 -4.57
C MET A 356 -1.04 9.45 -4.99
N LEU A 357 -1.46 10.40 -5.84
CA LEU A 357 -0.59 11.48 -6.32
C LEU A 357 -0.23 12.49 -5.22
N GLN A 358 -1.06 12.58 -4.18
CA GLN A 358 -0.90 13.46 -3.02
C GLN A 358 -0.44 12.72 -1.75
N ALA A 359 -0.09 11.45 -1.88
CA ALA A 359 0.37 10.58 -0.79
C ALA A 359 1.81 10.10 -1.04
N ARG A 360 2.44 9.52 -0.01
CA ARG A 360 3.62 8.67 -0.17
C ARG A 360 3.15 7.33 -0.70
N THR A 361 3.56 6.95 -1.91
CA THR A 361 3.04 5.75 -2.56
C THR A 361 4.11 4.69 -2.71
N TYR A 362 3.79 3.50 -2.22
CA TYR A 362 4.59 2.29 -2.27
C TYR A 362 3.84 1.22 -3.07
N LEU A 363 4.44 0.74 -4.13
CA LEU A 363 3.88 -0.28 -5.02
C LEU A 363 4.66 -1.58 -4.86
N PHE A 364 4.01 -2.61 -4.33
CA PHE A 364 4.54 -3.96 -4.27
C PHE A 364 4.01 -4.78 -5.43
N CYS A 365 4.87 -5.10 -6.37
CA CYS A 365 4.57 -5.97 -7.49
C CYS A 365 5.04 -7.37 -7.19
N ALA A 366 4.11 -8.29 -6.99
CA ALA A 366 4.40 -9.69 -6.75
C ALA A 366 4.43 -10.47 -8.07
N ILE A 367 5.50 -11.21 -8.33
CA ILE A 367 5.73 -11.93 -9.58
C ILE A 367 6.01 -13.42 -9.33
N ARG A 368 5.82 -14.21 -10.38
CA ARG A 368 6.16 -15.62 -10.42
C ARG A 368 7.36 -15.83 -11.33
N PRO A 369 8.36 -16.63 -10.90
CA PRO A 369 9.62 -16.78 -11.64
C PRO A 369 9.55 -17.77 -12.80
N GLU A 370 8.56 -18.68 -12.84
CA GLU A 370 8.49 -19.77 -13.79
C GLU A 370 8.25 -19.25 -15.22
N VAL A 371 8.96 -19.79 -16.21
CA VAL A 371 8.86 -19.40 -17.63
C VAL A 371 7.43 -19.41 -18.15
N LYS A 372 6.58 -20.35 -17.72
CA LYS A 372 5.16 -20.41 -18.12
C LYS A 372 4.35 -19.18 -17.74
N TYR A 373 4.81 -18.40 -16.74
CA TYR A 373 4.18 -17.15 -16.30
C TYR A 373 4.87 -15.90 -16.84
N HIS A 374 5.85 -16.04 -17.74
CA HIS A 374 6.58 -14.93 -18.32
C HIS A 374 5.69 -13.80 -18.87
N PRO A 375 4.59 -14.06 -19.63
CA PRO A 375 3.74 -12.96 -20.14
C PRO A 375 3.13 -12.11 -19.03
N TYR A 376 2.70 -12.72 -17.92
CA TYR A 376 2.12 -12.03 -16.77
C TYR A 376 3.17 -11.25 -15.99
N THR A 377 4.35 -11.84 -15.81
CA THR A 377 5.49 -11.19 -15.16
C THR A 377 5.96 -9.99 -15.96
N PHE A 378 6.06 -10.12 -17.29
CA PHE A 378 6.40 -9.03 -18.21
C PHE A 378 5.37 -7.88 -18.14
N SER A 379 4.07 -8.21 -18.14
CA SER A 379 3.00 -7.21 -17.97
C SER A 379 3.10 -6.48 -16.64
N THR A 380 3.37 -7.21 -15.55
CA THR A 380 3.57 -6.63 -14.21
C THR A 380 4.79 -5.71 -14.16
N CYS A 381 5.91 -6.07 -14.79
CA CYS A 381 7.09 -5.23 -14.88
C CYS A 381 6.83 -3.94 -15.67
N ASN A 382 6.07 -4.00 -16.76
CA ASN A 382 5.69 -2.81 -17.53
C ASN A 382 4.76 -1.87 -16.75
N PHE A 383 3.79 -2.42 -16.03
CA PHE A 383 2.95 -1.65 -15.11
C PHE A 383 3.81 -0.93 -14.06
N ALA A 384 4.70 -1.64 -13.40
CA ALA A 384 5.63 -1.14 -12.40
C ALA A 384 6.55 -0.05 -12.94
N LYS A 385 7.10 -0.25 -14.15
CA LYS A 385 7.96 0.72 -14.85
C LYS A 385 7.22 2.04 -15.15
N ASN A 386 5.97 1.97 -15.60
CA ASN A 386 5.19 3.17 -15.84
C ASN A 386 4.84 3.90 -14.53
N ALA A 387 4.56 3.16 -13.45
CA ALA A 387 4.31 3.74 -12.14
C ALA A 387 5.54 4.43 -11.53
N SER A 388 6.75 3.84 -11.67
CA SER A 388 7.98 4.32 -11.02
C SER A 388 8.42 5.73 -11.45
N VAL A 389 8.02 6.18 -12.64
CA VAL A 389 8.38 7.51 -13.16
C VAL A 389 7.38 8.61 -12.80
N VAL A 390 6.24 8.25 -12.19
CA VAL A 390 5.20 9.21 -11.77
C VAL A 390 5.71 10.07 -10.62
N LYS A 391 5.49 11.39 -10.74
CA LYS A 391 5.91 12.37 -9.73
C LYS A 391 4.76 12.70 -8.80
N LEU A 392 4.99 12.45 -7.52
CA LEU A 392 4.07 12.69 -6.42
C LEU A 392 4.39 14.03 -5.75
N GLN A 393 3.37 14.64 -5.15
CA GLN A 393 3.51 15.78 -4.24
C GLN A 393 2.74 15.46 -2.96
N PRO A 394 3.35 14.72 -2.02
CA PRO A 394 2.69 14.35 -0.78
C PRO A 394 2.22 15.58 -0.01
N LYS A 395 1.00 15.51 0.50
CA LYS A 395 0.42 16.50 1.41
C LYS A 395 0.30 15.88 2.78
N LYS A 396 0.63 16.65 3.80
CA LYS A 396 0.38 16.24 5.18
C LYS A 396 -1.08 16.47 5.53
N ALA A 397 -1.69 15.49 6.17
CA ALA A 397 -3.03 15.65 6.72
C ALA A 397 -2.97 16.35 8.07
N VAL A 398 -3.82 17.32 8.25
CA VAL A 398 -3.87 18.14 9.45
C VAL A 398 -5.20 17.91 10.16
N ALA A 399 -5.16 17.62 11.45
CA ALA A 399 -6.34 17.56 12.29
C ALA A 399 -6.75 18.99 12.71
N ALA A 400 -7.24 19.77 11.74
CA ALA A 400 -7.78 21.10 12.00
C ALA A 400 -9.29 21.00 12.20
N SER A 401 -9.82 21.64 13.20
CA SER A 401 -11.25 21.63 13.52
C SER A 401 -12.02 22.77 12.84
N SER A 402 -11.31 23.77 12.30
CA SER A 402 -11.93 24.86 11.54
C SER A 402 -11.22 25.11 10.21
N PRO A 403 -11.91 25.68 9.18
CA PRO A 403 -11.29 26.06 7.92
C PRO A 403 -10.16 27.09 8.10
N ALA A 404 -10.27 27.96 9.10
CA ALA A 404 -9.25 28.98 9.40
C ALA A 404 -7.97 28.34 9.95
N GLU A 405 -8.11 27.43 10.92
CA GLU A 405 -6.98 26.62 11.44
C GLU A 405 -6.27 25.87 10.32
N ARG A 406 -7.05 25.22 9.44
CA ARG A 406 -6.48 24.47 8.31
C ARG A 406 -5.64 25.35 7.41
N LYS A 407 -6.16 26.51 7.03
CA LYS A 407 -5.44 27.45 6.18
C LYS A 407 -4.14 27.92 6.83
N LEU A 408 -4.20 28.27 8.13
CA LEU A 408 -3.02 28.69 8.89
C LEU A 408 -1.96 27.58 8.96
N MET A 409 -2.39 26.35 9.14
CA MET A 409 -1.50 25.19 9.20
C MET A 409 -0.86 24.88 7.84
N GLU A 410 -1.63 24.99 6.74
CA GLU A 410 -1.08 24.83 5.40
C GLU A 410 -0.03 25.90 5.09
N GLU A 411 -0.28 27.15 5.48
CA GLU A 411 0.67 28.25 5.34
C GLU A 411 1.94 28.03 6.18
N LEU A 412 1.78 27.56 7.40
CA LEU A 412 2.88 27.25 8.33
C LEU A 412 3.76 26.09 7.82
N GLU A 413 3.16 25.05 7.28
CA GLU A 413 3.87 23.93 6.67
C GLU A 413 4.63 24.34 5.40
N GLN A 414 4.01 25.18 4.57
CA GLN A 414 4.69 25.75 3.39
C GLN A 414 5.92 26.57 3.78
N MET A 415 5.81 27.38 4.84
CA MET A 415 6.95 28.16 5.34
C MET A 415 8.06 27.27 5.90
N LYS A 416 7.71 26.22 6.66
CA LYS A 416 8.70 25.22 7.11
C LYS A 416 9.44 24.56 5.94
N MET A 417 8.71 24.14 4.91
CA MET A 417 9.32 23.56 3.71
C MET A 417 10.25 24.55 2.98
N MET A 418 9.88 25.83 2.94
CA MET A 418 10.74 26.86 2.37
C MET A 418 12.01 27.06 3.20
N MET A 419 11.89 27.09 4.53
CA MET A 419 13.05 27.16 5.44
C MET A 419 14.00 26.00 5.27
N ASP A 420 13.49 24.78 5.22
CA ASP A 420 14.31 23.59 5.05
C ASP A 420 15.01 23.57 3.68
N ALA A 421 14.32 24.04 2.63
CA ALA A 421 14.92 24.19 1.31
C ALA A 421 16.04 25.25 1.30
N MET A 422 15.80 26.38 1.96
CA MET A 422 16.81 27.46 2.07
C MET A 422 17.99 27.03 2.94
N LYS A 423 17.77 26.31 4.04
CA LYS A 423 18.86 25.74 4.85
C LYS A 423 19.72 24.77 4.02
N ALA A 424 19.10 23.87 3.27
CA ALA A 424 19.82 22.93 2.40
C ALA A 424 20.59 23.67 1.26
N GLU A 425 20.08 24.80 0.77
CA GLU A 425 20.76 25.63 -0.22
C GLU A 425 21.90 26.42 0.41
N ASN A 426 21.69 27.00 1.61
CA ASN A 426 22.74 27.68 2.37
C ASN A 426 23.86 26.75 2.79
N GLU A 427 23.58 25.52 3.19
CA GLU A 427 24.60 24.48 3.46
C GLU A 427 25.43 24.19 2.21
N LYS A 428 24.80 24.12 1.04
CA LYS A 428 25.51 23.95 -0.25
C LYS A 428 26.37 25.17 -0.61
N LEU A 429 25.86 26.37 -0.37
CA LEU A 429 26.56 27.63 -0.61
C LEU A 429 27.70 27.84 0.39
N ALA A 430 27.51 27.48 1.65
CA ALA A 430 28.56 27.52 2.67
C ALA A 430 29.69 26.52 2.36
N ALA A 431 29.35 25.35 1.85
CA ALA A 431 30.34 24.39 1.34
C ALA A 431 31.08 24.91 0.09
N ALA A 432 30.48 25.90 -0.62
CA ALA A 432 31.05 26.56 -1.80
C ALA A 432 31.70 27.94 -1.48
N GLY A 433 31.71 28.38 -0.20
CA GLY A 433 32.42 29.62 0.26
C GLY A 433 31.60 30.89 0.26
N GLY A 434 30.26 30.86 0.23
CA GLY A 434 29.37 32.04 0.27
C GLY A 434 28.41 32.05 1.47
N GLY A 435 28.25 33.15 2.17
CA GLY A 435 27.32 33.29 3.32
C GLY A 435 26.01 34.01 2.93
N GLY A 436 24.88 33.66 3.56
CA GLY A 436 23.54 34.15 3.22
C GLY A 436 22.80 34.82 4.38
N GLU A 437 22.16 35.97 4.09
CA GLU A 437 21.36 36.80 5.00
C GLU A 437 19.84 36.53 5.03
N GLY A 438 19.37 35.48 4.30
CA GLY A 438 17.92 35.25 4.10
C GLY A 438 17.18 34.52 5.25
N ASP A 439 17.89 33.92 6.19
CA ASP A 439 17.35 32.97 7.18
C ASP A 439 16.56 33.64 8.32
N SER A 440 16.96 34.83 8.76
CA SER A 440 16.37 35.55 9.90
C SER A 440 14.93 36.01 9.64
N LYS A 441 14.64 36.58 8.48
CA LYS A 441 13.31 37.11 8.13
C LYS A 441 12.26 35.98 7.99
N LEU A 442 12.64 34.83 7.45
CA LEU A 442 11.75 33.69 7.31
C LEU A 442 11.46 33.01 8.66
N GLN A 443 12.45 33.02 9.58
CA GLN A 443 12.26 32.58 10.97
C GLN A 443 11.29 33.49 11.73
N GLU A 444 11.38 34.81 11.58
CA GLU A 444 10.42 35.75 12.17
C GLU A 444 9.01 35.59 11.63
N MET A 445 8.86 35.38 10.32
CA MET A 445 7.55 35.09 9.70
C MET A 445 6.96 33.78 10.18
N LEU A 446 7.77 32.76 10.35
CA LEU A 446 7.33 31.43 10.88
C LEU A 446 6.86 31.61 12.34
N ALA A 447 7.62 32.29 13.17
CA ALA A 447 7.26 32.53 14.57
C ALA A 447 5.96 33.36 14.70
N ALA A 448 5.77 34.37 13.84
CA ALA A 448 4.54 35.16 13.80
C ALA A 448 3.32 34.31 13.45
N LYS A 449 3.43 33.45 12.45
CA LYS A 449 2.34 32.50 12.04
C LYS A 449 2.05 31.43 13.09
N GLN A 450 3.07 30.96 13.80
CA GLN A 450 2.88 30.08 14.95
C GLN A 450 2.11 30.75 16.07
N ALA A 451 2.44 32.01 16.39
CA ALA A 451 1.73 32.79 17.40
C ALA A 451 0.27 33.05 17.00
N GLU A 452 0.01 33.39 15.72
CA GLU A 452 -1.35 33.53 15.19
C GLU A 452 -2.17 32.27 15.35
N LEU A 453 -1.61 31.13 15.03
CA LEU A 453 -2.25 29.81 15.20
C LEU A 453 -2.54 29.50 16.69
N MET A 454 -1.57 29.77 17.57
CA MET A 454 -1.76 29.57 19.02
C MET A 454 -2.86 30.47 19.58
N ASN A 455 -2.99 31.70 19.11
CA ASN A 455 -4.08 32.59 19.51
C ASN A 455 -5.46 32.12 19.05
N VAL A 456 -5.56 31.54 17.82
CA VAL A 456 -6.79 30.97 17.33
C VAL A 456 -7.19 29.71 18.15
N LEU A 457 -6.23 28.90 18.55
CA LEU A 457 -6.47 27.73 19.40
C LEU A 457 -6.88 28.12 20.83
N ALA A 458 -6.20 29.07 21.43
CA ALA A 458 -6.51 29.57 22.79
C ALA A 458 -7.90 30.21 22.89
N SER A 459 -8.33 30.97 21.85
CA SER A 459 -9.67 31.57 21.81
C SER A 459 -10.79 30.53 21.78
N ARG A 460 -10.50 29.33 21.39
CA ARG A 460 -11.44 28.21 21.33
C ARG A 460 -11.58 27.46 22.67
N GLU A 461 -10.44 27.19 23.33
CA GLU A 461 -10.49 26.57 24.68
C GLU A 461 -11.30 27.41 25.67
N GLY A 462 -11.30 28.76 25.49
CA GLY A 462 -12.15 29.67 26.24
C GLY A 462 -13.65 29.54 25.93
N GLN A 463 -14.04 29.14 24.71
CA GLN A 463 -15.45 28.98 24.32
C GLN A 463 -16.04 27.63 24.70
N GLU A 464 -15.24 26.56 24.77
CA GLU A 464 -15.68 25.23 25.22
C GLU A 464 -15.83 25.16 26.75
N GLY A 465 -15.17 26.06 27.50
CA GLY A 465 -15.30 26.18 28.96
C GLY A 465 -16.58 26.90 29.44
N GLU A 466 -17.22 27.70 28.61
CA GLU A 466 -18.44 28.48 28.98
C GLU A 466 -19.78 27.77 28.57
N GLY A 467 -19.72 26.65 27.82
CA GLY A 467 -20.90 25.90 27.35
C GLY A 467 -21.30 24.71 28.20
N GLY A 468 -20.70 24.48 29.35
CA GLY A 468 -20.91 23.36 30.27
C GLY A 468 -21.39 23.78 31.66
N GLY A 469 -22.46 24.58 31.71
CA GLY A 469 -23.14 24.94 32.96
C GLY A 469 -24.62 24.58 32.92
#